data_c4c05fd919a2f8d3ac783070f126aaff
#
_entry.id   c4c05fd919a2f8d3ac783070f126aaff
#
_cell.length_a   1.000
_cell.length_b   1.000
_cell.length_c   1.000
_cell.angle_alpha   90.00
_cell.angle_beta   90.00
_cell.angle_gamma   90.00
#
_symmetry.space_group_name_H-M   'P 1'
#
loop_
_entity.id
_entity.type
_entity.pdbx_description
1 polymer ?
#
loop_
_entity_poly.entity_id
_entity_poly.type
_entity_poly.pdbx_seq_one_letter_code
_entity_poly.pdbx_strand_id
1 'polypeptide(L)'
;MKRRVVVTGLGAVTPIGNTVDEFWDGIRAGKVGIGPITRFDTSEYKVKIAAEVKGFVAKEHMDFKAAKRMEPFSQYAVAAAKEAFQDAGIDMEQENPYRAGVIVGSGIGSLQTVETNYTKIVEKGPSKVNPLMVPLMISNMAAGNISIQLGLKGKCTNVVTACASGTHCIGDAFRAIQYGDADIMVAGGAESCICPSGVAGFTALTALSTTEDPMCASIPFDEKRNGFVLGEGAGIVVLEELEHAKARGAHIYAELAGYGATGDAYHITSPAEDGEGAGMAMKLAMEEAGVQPEQIDYINAHGTSTHHNDLFETKAIKFALGDAAADVVVNSTKSMIGHLLGAAGGVEFVVCVKSIQDGFIHQTMGTTNVDPECDLNYAVGAPVEKELHYVMSNSLGFGGHNATLLVKKYEE
;
A
#
# COMPACT_ATOMS: atom_id res chain seq x y z
N MET A 1 -27.14 -13.85 -2.28
CA MET A 1 -26.48 -12.52 -2.30
C MET A 1 -25.07 -12.68 -1.78
N LYS A 2 -24.12 -11.96 -2.33
CA LYS A 2 -22.77 -11.90 -1.75
C LYS A 2 -22.82 -11.21 -0.39
N ARG A 3 -21.97 -11.62 0.56
CA ARG A 3 -21.86 -10.98 1.88
C ARG A 3 -21.23 -9.59 1.73
N ARG A 4 -21.72 -8.60 2.49
CA ARG A 4 -21.11 -7.26 2.55
C ARG A 4 -19.87 -7.28 3.42
N VAL A 5 -18.87 -6.47 3.07
CA VAL A 5 -17.57 -6.45 3.74
C VAL A 5 -17.26 -5.03 4.20
N VAL A 6 -16.95 -4.89 5.46
CA VAL A 6 -16.67 -3.60 6.08
C VAL A 6 -15.25 -3.54 6.65
N VAL A 7 -14.75 -2.33 6.79
CA VAL A 7 -13.46 -2.03 7.43
C VAL A 7 -13.73 -1.68 8.88
N THR A 8 -13.19 -2.47 9.80
CA THR A 8 -13.40 -2.29 11.24
C THR A 8 -12.12 -1.92 12.00
N GLY A 9 -10.96 -2.04 11.37
CA GLY A 9 -9.69 -1.66 11.99
C GLY A 9 -8.64 -1.23 10.99
N LEU A 10 -7.80 -0.29 11.40
CA LEU A 10 -6.74 0.32 10.61
C LEU A 10 -5.41 0.24 11.35
N GLY A 11 -4.31 0.04 10.62
CA GLY A 11 -2.96 0.06 11.17
C GLY A 11 -1.93 0.52 10.13
N ALA A 12 -0.96 1.31 10.56
CA ALA A 12 0.05 1.85 9.65
C ALA A 12 1.42 2.03 10.32
N VAL A 13 2.47 1.72 9.56
CA VAL A 13 3.85 2.13 9.85
C VAL A 13 4.40 2.77 8.58
N THR A 14 4.77 4.05 8.64
CA THR A 14 5.12 4.85 7.46
C THR A 14 6.29 5.79 7.75
N PRO A 15 6.91 6.40 6.73
CA PRO A 15 7.98 7.40 6.92
C PRO A 15 7.56 8.65 7.69
N ILE A 16 6.26 8.91 7.87
CA ILE A 16 5.73 10.11 8.52
C ILE A 16 4.95 9.84 9.81
N GLY A 17 4.73 8.57 10.17
CA GLY A 17 4.08 8.14 11.42
C GLY A 17 4.11 6.62 11.57
N ASN A 18 4.21 6.12 12.80
CA ASN A 18 4.29 4.70 13.15
C ASN A 18 2.97 4.14 13.70
N THR A 19 1.93 4.97 13.72
CA THR A 19 0.52 4.63 13.98
C THR A 19 -0.36 5.31 12.94
N VAL A 20 -1.62 4.88 12.83
CA VAL A 20 -2.61 5.52 11.94
C VAL A 20 -2.81 6.99 12.30
N ASP A 21 -2.90 7.32 13.58
CA ASP A 21 -3.10 8.70 14.03
C ASP A 21 -1.90 9.58 13.68
N GLU A 22 -0.68 9.15 13.99
CA GLU A 22 0.54 9.89 13.61
C GLU A 22 0.67 10.05 12.10
N PHE A 23 0.36 9.00 11.36
CA PHE A 23 0.38 9.00 9.90
C PHE A 23 -0.65 9.99 9.35
N TRP A 24 -1.90 9.93 9.83
CA TRP A 24 -2.97 10.81 9.36
C TRP A 24 -2.72 12.28 9.71
N ASP A 25 -2.22 12.55 10.90
CA ASP A 25 -1.77 13.90 11.30
C ASP A 25 -0.66 14.39 10.37
N GLY A 26 0.30 13.52 10.01
CA GLY A 26 1.33 13.82 9.03
C GLY A 26 0.75 14.13 7.63
N ILE A 27 -0.23 13.36 7.19
CA ILE A 27 -0.96 13.58 5.92
C ILE A 27 -1.65 14.95 5.93
N ARG A 28 -2.41 15.25 6.99
CA ARG A 28 -3.12 16.55 7.13
C ARG A 28 -2.18 17.75 7.18
N ALA A 29 -1.02 17.57 7.78
CA ALA A 29 0.03 18.59 7.87
C ALA A 29 0.87 18.76 6.60
N GLY A 30 0.66 17.94 5.56
CA GLY A 30 1.51 17.95 4.36
C GLY A 30 2.97 17.54 4.63
N LYS A 31 3.20 16.67 5.62
CA LYS A 31 4.55 16.23 6.00
C LYS A 31 5.16 15.34 4.94
N VAL A 32 6.38 15.66 4.50
CA VAL A 32 7.16 14.84 3.57
C VAL A 32 8.17 13.99 4.36
N GLY A 33 8.09 12.66 4.21
CA GLY A 33 8.95 11.70 4.90
C GLY A 33 10.25 11.37 4.18
N ILE A 34 10.44 11.91 2.97
CA ILE A 34 11.62 11.69 2.13
C ILE A 34 12.83 12.40 2.75
N GLY A 35 14.00 11.81 2.65
CA GLY A 35 15.25 12.39 3.16
C GLY A 35 16.46 11.55 2.76
N PRO A 36 17.67 11.94 3.20
CA PRO A 36 18.87 11.17 2.93
C PRO A 36 18.77 9.75 3.46
N ILE A 37 19.29 8.78 2.69
CA ILE A 37 19.42 7.39 3.14
C ILE A 37 20.46 7.36 4.28
N THR A 38 20.05 6.76 5.42
CA THR A 38 20.90 6.69 6.62
C THR A 38 21.41 5.28 6.94
N ARG A 39 20.89 4.25 6.27
CA ARG A 39 21.15 2.83 6.59
C ARG A 39 22.47 2.30 6.05
N PHE A 40 23.03 2.94 5.03
CA PHE A 40 24.31 2.55 4.41
C PHE A 40 24.97 3.76 3.74
N ASP A 41 26.26 3.65 3.43
CA ASP A 41 26.99 4.69 2.71
C ASP A 41 26.53 4.79 1.26
N THR A 42 26.04 5.95 0.87
CA THR A 42 25.53 6.25 -0.48
C THR A 42 26.51 7.05 -1.35
N SER A 43 27.78 7.23 -0.93
CA SER A 43 28.77 8.04 -1.64
C SER A 43 28.93 7.63 -3.11
N GLU A 44 28.93 6.32 -3.38
CA GLU A 44 29.05 5.73 -4.72
C GLU A 44 27.70 5.56 -5.47
N TYR A 45 26.56 5.90 -4.84
CA TYR A 45 25.25 5.76 -5.42
C TYR A 45 24.79 7.04 -6.11
N LYS A 46 24.10 6.90 -7.26
CA LYS A 46 23.44 8.03 -7.94
C LYS A 46 22.24 8.54 -7.16
N VAL A 47 21.52 7.65 -6.48
CA VAL A 47 20.35 7.94 -5.66
C VAL A 47 20.77 7.96 -4.19
N LYS A 48 20.50 9.06 -3.49
CA LYS A 48 20.96 9.30 -2.12
C LYS A 48 19.82 9.52 -1.13
N ILE A 49 18.58 9.52 -1.61
CA ILE A 49 17.41 9.78 -0.80
C ILE A 49 16.42 8.62 -0.89
N ALA A 50 15.67 8.44 0.19
CA ALA A 50 14.58 7.48 0.31
C ALA A 50 13.58 7.95 1.38
N ALA A 51 12.45 7.29 1.49
CA ALA A 51 11.48 7.51 2.54
C ALA A 51 11.58 6.38 3.59
N GLU A 52 12.53 6.52 4.51
CA GLU A 52 12.77 5.56 5.60
C GLU A 52 11.75 5.72 6.73
N VAL A 53 11.33 4.61 7.33
CA VAL A 53 10.59 4.61 8.60
C VAL A 53 11.50 5.12 9.71
N LYS A 54 11.03 6.10 10.48
CA LYS A 54 11.79 6.80 11.52
C LYS A 54 11.26 6.45 12.91
N GLY A 55 12.18 6.24 13.85
CA GLY A 55 11.82 6.05 15.26
C GLY A 55 11.10 4.74 15.60
N PHE A 56 10.97 3.80 14.67
CA PHE A 56 10.33 2.53 14.93
C PHE A 56 11.18 1.63 15.84
N VAL A 57 10.59 1.11 16.90
CA VAL A 57 11.24 0.26 17.90
C VAL A 57 10.45 -1.03 18.04
N ALA A 58 10.90 -2.11 17.38
CA ALA A 58 10.16 -3.38 17.30
C ALA A 58 9.74 -3.97 18.67
N LYS A 59 10.58 -3.81 19.73
CA LYS A 59 10.28 -4.31 21.08
C LYS A 59 9.06 -3.64 21.76
N GLU A 60 8.58 -2.51 21.22
CA GLU A 60 7.39 -1.82 21.74
C GLU A 60 6.10 -2.43 21.15
N HIS A 61 6.23 -3.18 20.06
CA HIS A 61 5.12 -3.80 19.35
C HIS A 61 5.08 -5.33 19.49
N MET A 62 6.21 -5.96 19.82
CA MET A 62 6.30 -7.42 19.90
C MET A 62 7.39 -7.87 20.90
N ASP A 63 7.29 -9.11 21.36
CA ASP A 63 8.33 -9.72 22.20
C ASP A 63 9.70 -9.72 21.52
N PHE A 64 10.75 -9.48 22.30
CA PHE A 64 12.13 -9.36 21.84
C PHE A 64 12.63 -10.59 21.07
N LYS A 65 12.23 -11.82 21.48
CA LYS A 65 12.63 -13.04 20.77
C LYS A 65 11.93 -13.16 19.42
N ALA A 66 10.67 -12.72 19.35
CA ALA A 66 9.92 -12.67 18.10
C ALA A 66 10.54 -11.63 17.15
N ALA A 67 10.82 -10.41 17.63
CA ALA A 67 11.44 -9.35 16.84
C ALA A 67 12.77 -9.78 16.20
N LYS A 68 13.62 -10.52 16.94
CA LYS A 68 14.89 -11.06 16.41
C LYS A 68 14.75 -12.12 15.31
N ARG A 69 13.57 -12.66 15.12
CA ARG A 69 13.25 -13.66 14.09
C ARG A 69 12.45 -13.07 12.92
N MET A 70 12.38 -11.75 12.83
CA MET A 70 11.70 -11.00 11.80
C MET A 70 12.62 -9.95 11.23
N GLU A 71 12.56 -9.76 9.91
CA GLU A 71 13.17 -8.63 9.24
C GLU A 71 12.21 -7.42 9.27
N PRO A 72 12.69 -6.20 8.99
CA PRO A 72 11.88 -4.99 9.14
C PRO A 72 10.51 -5.05 8.45
N PHE A 73 10.40 -5.58 7.22
CA PHE A 73 9.10 -5.69 6.56
C PHE A 73 8.08 -6.51 7.37
N SER A 74 8.52 -7.62 8.00
CA SER A 74 7.67 -8.42 8.87
C SER A 74 7.39 -7.74 10.21
N GLN A 75 8.35 -6.99 10.75
CA GLN A 75 8.16 -6.22 11.99
C GLN A 75 7.14 -5.11 11.80
N TYR A 76 7.22 -4.36 10.69
CA TYR A 76 6.24 -3.33 10.32
C TYR A 76 4.85 -3.94 10.12
N ALA A 77 4.78 -5.07 9.39
CA ALA A 77 3.52 -5.79 9.19
C ALA A 77 2.85 -6.21 10.49
N VAL A 78 3.62 -6.79 11.42
CA VAL A 78 3.10 -7.23 12.73
C VAL A 78 2.68 -6.04 13.60
N ALA A 79 3.44 -4.95 13.60
CA ALA A 79 3.09 -3.74 14.35
C ALA A 79 1.78 -3.14 13.86
N ALA A 80 1.67 -2.89 12.54
CA ALA A 80 0.46 -2.37 11.92
C ALA A 80 -0.74 -3.33 12.07
N ALA A 81 -0.52 -4.66 11.98
CA ALA A 81 -1.59 -5.63 12.17
C ALA A 81 -2.11 -5.66 13.61
N LYS A 82 -1.24 -5.52 14.61
CA LYS A 82 -1.67 -5.42 16.01
C LYS A 82 -2.45 -4.14 16.27
N GLU A 83 -2.03 -3.01 15.71
CA GLU A 83 -2.77 -1.76 15.77
C GLU A 83 -4.17 -1.95 15.17
N ALA A 84 -4.26 -2.42 13.91
CA ALA A 84 -5.54 -2.64 13.23
C ALA A 84 -6.46 -3.61 13.97
N PHE A 85 -5.90 -4.67 14.56
CA PHE A 85 -6.67 -5.66 15.30
C PHE A 85 -7.18 -5.13 16.64
N GLN A 86 -6.36 -4.32 17.32
CA GLN A 86 -6.76 -3.61 18.54
C GLN A 86 -7.82 -2.57 18.26
N ASP A 87 -7.67 -1.79 17.19
CA ASP A 87 -8.62 -0.80 16.72
C ASP A 87 -9.98 -1.43 16.37
N ALA A 88 -9.96 -2.60 15.71
CA ALA A 88 -11.17 -3.38 15.46
C ALA A 88 -11.87 -3.89 16.73
N GLY A 89 -11.20 -3.92 17.87
CA GLY A 89 -11.75 -4.42 19.14
C GLY A 89 -12.12 -5.90 19.11
N ILE A 90 -11.39 -6.72 18.33
CA ILE A 90 -11.67 -8.16 18.21
C ILE A 90 -11.05 -8.93 19.38
N ASP A 91 -11.85 -9.76 20.04
CA ASP A 91 -11.44 -10.68 21.08
C ASP A 91 -11.45 -12.12 20.58
N MET A 92 -10.27 -12.68 20.31
CA MET A 92 -10.11 -14.04 19.78
C MET A 92 -10.58 -15.15 20.74
N GLU A 93 -10.85 -14.86 22.00
CA GLU A 93 -11.46 -15.84 22.92
C GLU A 93 -12.96 -16.05 22.59
N GLN A 94 -13.58 -15.08 21.92
CA GLN A 94 -14.99 -15.13 21.52
C GLN A 94 -15.16 -15.53 20.03
N GLU A 95 -14.07 -15.57 19.27
CA GLU A 95 -14.10 -15.81 17.85
C GLU A 95 -13.69 -17.25 17.46
N ASN A 96 -14.20 -17.69 16.31
CA ASN A 96 -13.68 -18.93 15.71
C ASN A 96 -12.36 -18.66 15.00
N PRO A 97 -11.22 -19.11 15.51
CA PRO A 97 -9.91 -18.79 14.91
C PRO A 97 -9.74 -19.32 13.49
N TYR A 98 -10.50 -20.34 13.08
CA TYR A 98 -10.49 -20.87 11.70
C TYR A 98 -11.34 -20.04 10.73
N ARG A 99 -12.12 -19.08 11.24
CA ARG A 99 -12.89 -18.11 10.46
C ARG A 99 -12.20 -16.75 10.38
N ALA A 100 -11.05 -16.58 11.05
CA ALA A 100 -10.22 -15.39 11.04
C ALA A 100 -8.90 -15.69 10.35
N GLY A 101 -8.58 -14.96 9.27
CA GLY A 101 -7.42 -15.22 8.42
C GLY A 101 -6.54 -14.00 8.16
N VAL A 102 -5.47 -14.22 7.39
CA VAL A 102 -4.47 -13.21 7.03
C VAL A 102 -4.15 -13.30 5.54
N ILE A 103 -4.25 -12.19 4.82
CA ILE A 103 -3.72 -12.06 3.46
C ILE A 103 -2.89 -10.76 3.40
N VAL A 104 -1.57 -10.87 3.58
CA VAL A 104 -0.66 -9.71 3.62
C VAL A 104 0.50 -9.94 2.67
N GLY A 105 0.71 -8.99 1.75
CA GLY A 105 1.71 -9.05 0.69
C GLY A 105 3.01 -8.34 1.03
N SER A 106 4.08 -8.79 0.38
CA SER A 106 5.34 -8.05 0.23
C SER A 106 5.85 -8.36 -1.17
N GLY A 107 6.24 -7.34 -1.92
CA GLY A 107 6.70 -7.50 -3.29
C GLY A 107 8.02 -8.25 -3.39
N ILE A 108 8.89 -8.12 -2.39
CA ILE A 108 10.28 -8.60 -2.47
C ILE A 108 10.66 -9.47 -1.26
N GLY A 109 10.10 -9.21 -0.08
CA GLY A 109 10.59 -9.77 1.17
C GLY A 109 11.87 -9.06 1.64
N SER A 110 12.88 -9.79 2.16
CA SER A 110 14.11 -9.16 2.65
C SER A 110 15.33 -9.37 1.75
N LEU A 111 15.64 -8.40 0.89
CA LEU A 111 16.92 -8.35 0.16
C LEU A 111 18.10 -8.19 1.12
N GLN A 112 17.94 -7.45 2.22
CA GLN A 112 18.99 -7.26 3.23
C GLN A 112 19.47 -8.59 3.81
N THR A 113 18.54 -9.53 4.05
CA THR A 113 18.91 -10.89 4.51
C THR A 113 19.71 -11.64 3.44
N VAL A 114 19.34 -11.51 2.17
CA VAL A 114 20.08 -12.15 1.05
C VAL A 114 21.50 -11.58 0.97
N GLU A 115 21.65 -10.25 0.93
CA GLU A 115 22.96 -9.58 0.89
C GLU A 115 23.87 -10.02 2.03
N THR A 116 23.38 -9.93 3.26
CA THR A 116 24.14 -10.24 4.46
C THR A 116 24.62 -11.70 4.46
N ASN A 117 23.77 -12.63 4.06
CA ASN A 117 24.14 -14.04 4.07
C ASN A 117 25.00 -14.42 2.86
N TYR A 118 24.79 -13.81 1.68
CA TYR A 118 25.65 -14.02 0.53
C TYR A 118 27.08 -13.53 0.81
N THR A 119 27.24 -12.36 1.43
CA THR A 119 28.55 -11.86 1.89
C THR A 119 29.25 -12.86 2.82
N LYS A 120 28.52 -13.45 3.78
CA LYS A 120 29.07 -14.49 4.66
C LYS A 120 29.50 -15.75 3.89
N ILE A 121 28.76 -16.16 2.85
CA ILE A 121 29.14 -17.29 2.00
C ILE A 121 30.48 -17.02 1.33
N VAL A 122 30.61 -15.84 0.72
CA VAL A 122 31.82 -15.44 -0.03
C VAL A 122 33.04 -15.31 0.89
N GLU A 123 32.88 -14.65 2.03
CA GLU A 123 34.00 -14.35 2.94
C GLU A 123 34.37 -15.51 3.87
N LYS A 124 33.38 -16.31 4.32
CA LYS A 124 33.55 -17.26 5.45
C LYS A 124 33.07 -18.68 5.15
N GLY A 125 32.50 -18.90 3.96
CA GLY A 125 31.99 -20.19 3.51
C GLY A 125 30.54 -20.49 3.95
N PRO A 126 29.91 -21.50 3.32
CA PRO A 126 28.47 -21.76 3.45
C PRO A 126 28.02 -22.17 4.86
N SER A 127 28.94 -22.69 5.69
CA SER A 127 28.63 -23.07 7.09
C SER A 127 28.34 -21.87 8.01
N LYS A 128 28.54 -20.63 7.56
CA LYS A 128 28.33 -19.39 8.32
C LYS A 128 27.02 -18.68 8.00
N VAL A 129 26.20 -19.24 7.13
CA VAL A 129 24.87 -18.74 6.82
C VAL A 129 23.98 -18.79 8.07
N ASN A 130 23.15 -17.77 8.24
CA ASN A 130 22.17 -17.75 9.31
C ASN A 130 21.17 -18.92 9.13
N PRO A 131 20.96 -19.80 10.11
CA PRO A 131 19.96 -20.88 10.02
C PRO A 131 18.54 -20.42 9.70
N LEU A 132 18.21 -19.15 10.01
CA LEU A 132 16.91 -18.54 9.73
C LEU A 132 16.89 -17.74 8.43
N MET A 133 17.95 -17.82 7.60
CA MET A 133 18.03 -17.04 6.35
C MET A 133 16.74 -17.16 5.51
N VAL A 134 16.27 -18.38 5.26
CA VAL A 134 15.10 -18.62 4.41
C VAL A 134 13.83 -18.02 5.03
N PRO A 135 13.44 -18.33 6.28
CA PRO A 135 12.24 -17.71 6.85
C PRO A 135 12.35 -16.20 7.10
N LEU A 136 13.56 -15.63 7.15
CA LEU A 136 13.74 -14.19 7.26
C LEU A 136 13.50 -13.47 5.92
N MET A 137 13.86 -14.13 4.79
CA MET A 137 13.84 -13.46 3.48
C MET A 137 12.52 -13.60 2.71
N ILE A 138 11.77 -14.70 2.90
CA ILE A 138 10.59 -14.97 2.06
C ILE A 138 9.41 -14.08 2.40
N SER A 139 8.75 -13.57 1.36
CA SER A 139 7.71 -12.54 1.48
C SER A 139 6.45 -12.97 2.25
N ASN A 140 6.11 -14.27 2.26
CA ASN A 140 4.95 -14.79 2.99
C ASN A 140 5.09 -14.73 4.51
N MET A 141 6.29 -14.42 5.03
CA MET A 141 6.51 -14.39 6.47
C MET A 141 5.90 -13.15 7.15
N ALA A 142 5.54 -12.11 6.43
CA ALA A 142 4.69 -11.05 6.97
C ALA A 142 3.34 -11.64 7.43
N ALA A 143 2.62 -12.31 6.54
CA ALA A 143 1.36 -12.97 6.86
C ALA A 143 1.51 -14.08 7.93
N GLY A 144 2.55 -14.92 7.81
CA GLY A 144 2.82 -15.99 8.78
C GLY A 144 3.08 -15.49 10.20
N ASN A 145 3.87 -14.42 10.34
CA ASN A 145 4.14 -13.82 11.64
C ASN A 145 2.90 -13.16 12.26
N ILE A 146 2.07 -12.47 11.45
CA ILE A 146 0.79 -11.91 11.90
C ILE A 146 -0.12 -13.03 12.43
N SER A 147 -0.30 -14.12 11.66
CA SER A 147 -1.10 -15.27 12.03
C SER A 147 -0.65 -15.85 13.38
N ILE A 148 0.65 -16.02 13.58
CA ILE A 148 1.24 -16.51 14.84
C ILE A 148 0.99 -15.55 16.00
N GLN A 149 1.20 -14.25 15.79
CA GLN A 149 1.09 -13.24 16.85
C GLN A 149 -0.35 -12.98 17.30
N LEU A 150 -1.33 -13.10 16.38
CA LEU A 150 -2.75 -12.86 16.65
C LEU A 150 -3.58 -14.14 16.84
N GLY A 151 -2.98 -15.31 16.66
CA GLY A 151 -3.70 -16.60 16.84
C GLY A 151 -4.71 -16.90 15.74
N LEU A 152 -4.58 -16.32 14.53
CA LEU A 152 -5.50 -16.48 13.42
C LEU A 152 -5.19 -17.78 12.66
N LYS A 153 -6.13 -18.72 12.63
CA LYS A 153 -5.92 -20.08 12.08
C LYS A 153 -6.68 -20.33 10.77
N GLY A 154 -7.36 -19.32 10.24
CA GLY A 154 -8.01 -19.36 8.94
C GLY A 154 -7.00 -19.29 7.80
N LYS A 155 -7.47 -18.92 6.61
CA LYS A 155 -6.61 -18.76 5.42
C LYS A 155 -5.45 -17.80 5.75
N CYS A 156 -4.21 -18.28 5.60
CA CYS A 156 -3.00 -17.47 5.77
C CYS A 156 -2.17 -17.57 4.50
N THR A 157 -2.10 -16.47 3.74
CA THR A 157 -1.41 -16.45 2.46
C THR A 157 -0.86 -15.06 2.15
N ASN A 158 -0.08 -14.98 1.09
CA ASN A 158 0.47 -13.74 0.58
C ASN A 158 0.27 -13.72 -0.94
N VAL A 159 -0.02 -12.54 -1.49
CA VAL A 159 -0.08 -12.32 -2.93
C VAL A 159 1.09 -11.43 -3.31
N VAL A 160 1.86 -11.84 -4.33
CA VAL A 160 3.01 -11.11 -4.83
C VAL A 160 2.72 -10.64 -6.26
N THR A 161 2.45 -9.36 -6.40
CA THR A 161 2.18 -8.68 -7.68
C THR A 161 2.92 -7.35 -7.73
N ALA A 162 4.20 -7.38 -7.30
CA ALA A 162 5.06 -6.20 -7.21
C ALA A 162 4.38 -5.06 -6.42
N CYS A 163 4.28 -3.86 -7.03
CA CYS A 163 3.70 -2.68 -6.36
C CYS A 163 2.20 -2.79 -6.07
N ALA A 164 1.48 -3.72 -6.70
CA ALA A 164 0.05 -3.97 -6.48
C ALA A 164 -0.23 -5.04 -5.39
N SER A 165 0.81 -5.61 -4.75
CA SER A 165 0.66 -6.73 -3.80
C SER A 165 -0.31 -6.42 -2.66
N GLY A 166 -0.19 -5.25 -2.01
CA GLY A 166 -1.08 -4.85 -0.91
C GLY A 166 -2.53 -4.70 -1.33
N THR A 167 -2.77 -4.10 -2.49
CA THR A 167 -4.11 -3.92 -3.07
C THR A 167 -4.76 -5.25 -3.42
N HIS A 168 -4.02 -6.16 -4.07
CA HIS A 168 -4.50 -7.51 -4.36
C HIS A 168 -4.77 -8.30 -3.07
N CYS A 169 -3.93 -8.17 -2.05
CA CYS A 169 -4.15 -8.83 -0.76
C CYS A 169 -5.45 -8.39 -0.09
N ILE A 170 -5.77 -7.08 -0.13
CA ILE A 170 -7.04 -6.55 0.37
C ILE A 170 -8.21 -7.06 -0.48
N GLY A 171 -8.06 -7.04 -1.82
CA GLY A 171 -9.08 -7.55 -2.74
C GLY A 171 -9.36 -9.05 -2.57
N ASP A 172 -8.33 -9.88 -2.41
CA ASP A 172 -8.49 -11.31 -2.18
C ASP A 172 -9.08 -11.63 -0.79
N ALA A 173 -8.76 -10.82 0.22
CA ALA A 173 -9.38 -10.90 1.53
C ALA A 173 -10.87 -10.53 1.47
N PHE A 174 -11.21 -9.48 0.72
CA PHE A 174 -12.59 -9.12 0.40
C PHE A 174 -13.34 -10.30 -0.24
N ARG A 175 -12.76 -10.97 -1.24
CA ARG A 175 -13.35 -12.15 -1.87
C ARG A 175 -13.55 -13.28 -0.87
N ALA A 176 -12.57 -13.55 0.00
CA ALA A 176 -12.68 -14.62 0.99
C ALA A 176 -13.89 -14.41 1.93
N ILE A 177 -14.16 -13.17 2.35
CA ILE A 177 -15.32 -12.83 3.16
C ILE A 177 -16.62 -12.91 2.33
N GLN A 178 -16.63 -12.32 1.12
CA GLN A 178 -17.81 -12.34 0.24
C GLN A 178 -18.31 -13.75 -0.06
N TYR A 179 -17.40 -14.70 -0.27
CA TYR A 179 -17.75 -16.08 -0.57
C TYR A 179 -17.96 -16.95 0.66
N GLY A 180 -17.79 -16.40 1.85
CA GLY A 180 -18.06 -17.08 3.11
C GLY A 180 -16.92 -17.98 3.60
N ASP A 181 -15.70 -17.85 3.07
CA ASP A 181 -14.53 -18.59 3.54
C ASP A 181 -14.05 -18.10 4.92
N ALA A 182 -14.24 -16.81 5.20
CA ALA A 182 -13.87 -16.15 6.45
C ALA A 182 -14.95 -15.16 6.92
N ASP A 183 -14.90 -14.80 8.20
CA ASP A 183 -15.70 -13.72 8.78
C ASP A 183 -14.84 -12.50 9.08
N ILE A 184 -13.55 -12.72 9.37
CA ILE A 184 -12.54 -11.70 9.68
C ILE A 184 -11.30 -11.95 8.84
N MET A 185 -10.76 -10.90 8.19
CA MET A 185 -9.51 -10.96 7.46
C MET A 185 -8.60 -9.77 7.80
N VAL A 186 -7.39 -10.06 8.23
CA VAL A 186 -6.31 -9.07 8.32
C VAL A 186 -5.63 -9.01 6.96
N ALA A 187 -5.64 -7.84 6.31
CA ALA A 187 -5.20 -7.70 4.93
C ALA A 187 -4.38 -6.43 4.70
N GLY A 188 -3.52 -6.44 3.70
CA GLY A 188 -2.70 -5.30 3.33
C GLY A 188 -1.34 -5.67 2.78
N GLY A 189 -0.35 -4.80 3.01
CA GLY A 189 1.01 -5.03 2.53
C GLY A 189 2.08 -4.43 3.42
N ALA A 190 3.29 -4.96 3.29
CA ALA A 190 4.47 -4.49 4.02
C ALA A 190 5.73 -4.62 3.15
N GLU A 191 6.63 -3.67 3.25
CA GLU A 191 7.90 -3.68 2.50
C GLU A 191 9.02 -3.00 3.26
N SER A 192 10.26 -3.49 3.07
CA SER A 192 11.47 -2.81 3.53
C SER A 192 12.64 -3.15 2.60
N CYS A 193 12.80 -2.37 1.54
CA CYS A 193 13.75 -2.63 0.46
C CYS A 193 14.82 -1.54 0.34
N ILE A 194 14.94 -0.63 1.34
CA ILE A 194 15.99 0.40 1.36
C ILE A 194 17.29 -0.22 1.87
N CYS A 195 17.97 -0.90 0.97
CA CYS A 195 19.25 -1.54 1.19
C CYS A 195 20.14 -1.40 -0.06
N PRO A 196 21.45 -1.71 0.02
CA PRO A 196 22.39 -1.54 -1.10
C PRO A 196 21.91 -2.13 -2.42
N SER A 197 21.50 -3.41 -2.44
CA SER A 197 21.04 -4.05 -3.69
C SER A 197 19.66 -3.55 -4.15
N GLY A 198 18.78 -3.20 -3.23
CA GLY A 198 17.48 -2.60 -3.56
C GLY A 198 17.65 -1.28 -4.31
N VAL A 199 18.42 -0.35 -3.74
CA VAL A 199 18.69 0.95 -4.37
C VAL A 199 19.46 0.78 -5.67
N ALA A 200 20.49 -0.08 -5.72
CA ALA A 200 21.25 -0.33 -6.94
C ALA A 200 20.39 -0.95 -8.05
N GLY A 201 19.54 -1.94 -7.72
CA GLY A 201 18.68 -2.61 -8.68
C GLY A 201 17.66 -1.67 -9.32
N PHE A 202 16.94 -0.88 -8.54
CA PHE A 202 16.00 0.10 -9.08
C PHE A 202 16.68 1.28 -9.78
N THR A 203 17.91 1.67 -9.36
CA THR A 203 18.73 2.65 -10.09
C THR A 203 19.13 2.13 -11.46
N ALA A 204 19.53 0.85 -11.56
CA ALA A 204 19.89 0.21 -12.83
C ALA A 204 18.70 0.15 -13.81
N LEU A 205 17.47 0.03 -13.30
CA LEU A 205 16.23 0.14 -14.08
C LEU A 205 15.91 1.59 -14.51
N THR A 206 16.70 2.59 -14.08
CA THR A 206 16.39 4.01 -14.27
C THR A 206 15.01 4.43 -13.74
N ALA A 207 14.52 3.74 -12.72
CA ALA A 207 13.19 3.92 -12.18
C ALA A 207 13.16 4.92 -11.01
N LEU A 208 14.30 5.14 -10.32
CA LEU A 208 14.39 6.03 -9.18
C LEU A 208 14.69 7.48 -9.58
N SER A 209 14.08 8.40 -8.85
CA SER A 209 14.42 9.82 -8.93
C SER A 209 15.87 10.05 -8.48
N THR A 210 16.59 10.85 -9.27
CA THR A 210 17.95 11.29 -8.96
C THR A 210 17.99 12.69 -8.34
N THR A 211 16.85 13.30 -8.09
CA THR A 211 16.71 14.59 -7.44
C THR A 211 17.04 14.45 -5.96
N GLU A 212 17.96 15.28 -5.46
CA GLU A 212 18.41 15.21 -4.06
C GLU A 212 17.56 16.07 -3.10
N ASP A 213 16.79 17.02 -3.62
CA ASP A 213 15.83 17.79 -2.84
C ASP A 213 14.61 16.94 -2.48
N PRO A 214 14.36 16.64 -1.20
CA PRO A 214 13.22 15.82 -0.78
C PRO A 214 11.86 16.36 -1.22
N MET A 215 11.73 17.69 -1.37
CA MET A 215 10.47 18.33 -1.78
C MET A 215 10.20 18.24 -3.27
N CYS A 216 11.21 17.93 -4.07
CA CYS A 216 11.14 17.87 -5.53
C CYS A 216 11.41 16.46 -6.08
N ALA A 217 11.60 15.47 -5.23
CA ALA A 217 12.03 14.13 -5.64
C ALA A 217 10.86 13.20 -6.00
N SER A 218 9.73 13.32 -5.29
CA SER A 218 8.49 12.61 -5.59
C SER A 218 7.40 13.64 -5.89
N ILE A 219 7.21 13.94 -7.16
CA ILE A 219 6.31 14.98 -7.69
C ILE A 219 5.37 14.38 -8.74
N PRO A 220 4.42 13.51 -8.33
CA PRO A 220 3.50 12.88 -9.27
C PRO A 220 2.78 13.90 -10.15
N PHE A 221 2.64 13.57 -11.44
CA PHE A 221 1.98 14.39 -12.48
C PHE A 221 2.66 15.72 -12.83
N ASP A 222 3.82 16.05 -12.20
CA ASP A 222 4.60 17.24 -12.58
C ASP A 222 5.38 17.00 -13.87
N GLU A 223 5.54 18.03 -14.71
CA GLU A 223 6.32 17.94 -15.97
C GLU A 223 7.79 17.57 -15.74
N LYS A 224 8.35 17.88 -14.55
CA LYS A 224 9.75 17.63 -14.18
C LYS A 224 9.96 16.30 -13.47
N ARG A 225 8.91 15.49 -13.30
CA ARG A 225 9.03 14.17 -12.67
C ARG A 225 10.04 13.30 -13.40
N ASN A 226 10.88 12.58 -12.67
CA ASN A 226 11.98 11.83 -13.27
C ASN A 226 12.20 10.43 -12.66
N GLY A 227 11.27 9.94 -11.85
CA GLY A 227 11.38 8.64 -11.20
C GLY A 227 10.68 8.64 -9.84
N PHE A 228 10.52 7.46 -9.25
CA PHE A 228 9.94 7.36 -7.91
C PHE A 228 11.01 7.44 -6.81
N VAL A 229 10.61 7.77 -5.61
CA VAL A 229 11.44 7.67 -4.40
C VAL A 229 11.11 6.36 -3.69
N LEU A 230 12.12 5.54 -3.40
CA LEU A 230 11.93 4.29 -2.68
C LEU A 230 11.49 4.55 -1.24
N GLY A 231 10.43 3.91 -0.80
CA GLY A 231 9.89 3.99 0.56
C GLY A 231 9.74 2.62 1.21
N GLU A 232 9.41 2.60 2.48
CA GLU A 232 9.17 1.39 3.27
C GLU A 232 8.07 1.59 4.30
N GLY A 233 7.51 0.50 4.81
CA GLY A 233 6.47 0.53 5.83
C GLY A 233 5.48 -0.60 5.72
N ALA A 234 4.30 -0.42 6.32
CA ALA A 234 3.16 -1.33 6.23
C ALA A 234 1.85 -0.56 6.32
N GLY A 235 0.84 -1.03 5.59
CA GLY A 235 -0.55 -0.62 5.73
C GLY A 235 -1.43 -1.85 5.84
N ILE A 236 -2.14 -1.98 6.95
CA ILE A 236 -2.94 -3.15 7.30
C ILE A 236 -4.34 -2.71 7.69
N VAL A 237 -5.32 -3.48 7.23
CA VAL A 237 -6.72 -3.28 7.60
C VAL A 237 -7.32 -4.58 8.12
N VAL A 238 -8.32 -4.45 8.99
CA VAL A 238 -9.23 -5.54 9.34
C VAL A 238 -10.49 -5.39 8.50
N LEU A 239 -10.74 -6.39 7.67
CA LEU A 239 -11.99 -6.57 6.94
C LEU A 239 -12.86 -7.55 7.69
N GLU A 240 -14.16 -7.27 7.74
CA GLU A 240 -15.11 -8.06 8.47
C GLU A 240 -16.43 -8.20 7.72
N GLU A 241 -17.10 -9.31 7.89
CA GLU A 241 -18.46 -9.48 7.38
C GLU A 241 -19.41 -8.55 8.13
N LEU A 242 -20.29 -7.86 7.41
CA LEU A 242 -21.12 -6.80 7.97
C LEU A 242 -21.99 -7.24 9.15
N GLU A 243 -22.71 -8.37 9.04
CA GLU A 243 -23.60 -8.83 10.12
C GLU A 243 -22.80 -9.33 11.32
N HIS A 244 -21.62 -9.90 11.09
CA HIS A 244 -20.68 -10.24 12.15
C HIS A 244 -20.20 -8.98 12.90
N ALA A 245 -19.77 -7.93 12.17
CA ALA A 245 -19.35 -6.66 12.75
C ALA A 245 -20.46 -5.99 13.58
N LYS A 246 -21.69 -5.98 13.04
CA LYS A 246 -22.87 -5.45 13.74
C LYS A 246 -23.21 -6.24 15.01
N ALA A 247 -23.16 -7.57 14.95
CA ALA A 247 -23.52 -8.44 16.08
C ALA A 247 -22.63 -8.21 17.30
N ARG A 248 -21.35 -7.85 17.09
CA ARG A 248 -20.42 -7.52 18.18
C ARG A 248 -20.32 -6.02 18.49
N GLY A 249 -21.09 -5.17 17.80
CA GLY A 249 -21.09 -3.71 17.99
C GLY A 249 -19.79 -3.02 17.54
N ALA A 250 -19.13 -3.52 16.48
CA ALA A 250 -17.92 -2.95 15.95
C ALA A 250 -18.12 -1.53 15.44
N HIS A 251 -17.08 -0.70 15.58
CA HIS A 251 -16.98 0.53 14.80
C HIS A 251 -16.73 0.18 13.33
N ILE A 252 -17.51 0.76 12.42
CA ILE A 252 -17.38 0.56 10.98
C ILE A 252 -16.88 1.86 10.35
N TYR A 253 -15.69 1.85 9.82
CA TYR A 253 -15.09 2.99 9.13
C TYR A 253 -15.71 3.23 7.75
N ALA A 254 -15.84 2.18 6.96
CA ALA A 254 -16.30 2.23 5.59
C ALA A 254 -16.70 0.83 5.10
N GLU A 255 -17.34 0.73 3.94
CA GLU A 255 -17.62 -0.54 3.27
C GLU A 255 -16.71 -0.69 2.04
N LEU A 256 -15.98 -1.79 1.94
CA LEU A 256 -15.30 -2.17 0.72
C LEU A 256 -16.34 -2.77 -0.23
N ALA A 257 -16.67 -2.03 -1.29
CA ALA A 257 -17.81 -2.31 -2.16
C ALA A 257 -17.41 -2.96 -3.49
N GLY A 258 -16.19 -2.71 -3.97
CA GLY A 258 -15.73 -3.24 -5.25
C GLY A 258 -14.24 -3.50 -5.31
N TYR A 259 -13.87 -4.49 -6.10
CA TYR A 259 -12.48 -4.87 -6.40
C TYR A 259 -12.36 -5.28 -7.85
N GLY A 260 -11.48 -4.60 -8.59
CA GLY A 260 -11.12 -4.94 -9.95
C GLY A 260 -9.65 -5.33 -10.05
N ALA A 261 -9.35 -6.36 -10.79
CA ALA A 261 -8.00 -6.85 -11.06
C ALA A 261 -7.85 -7.24 -12.52
N THR A 262 -6.77 -6.80 -13.17
CA THR A 262 -6.46 -7.06 -14.58
C THR A 262 -4.96 -7.21 -14.79
N GLY A 263 -4.58 -7.63 -15.98
CA GLY A 263 -3.19 -7.63 -16.45
C GLY A 263 -3.07 -6.96 -17.80
N ASP A 264 -2.02 -6.17 -18.00
CA ASP A 264 -1.77 -5.45 -19.27
C ASP A 264 -1.39 -6.38 -20.42
N ALA A 265 -0.75 -7.51 -20.11
CA ALA A 265 -0.17 -8.43 -21.11
C ALA A 265 0.71 -7.69 -22.16
N TYR A 266 1.48 -6.69 -21.73
CA TYR A 266 2.20 -5.76 -22.60
C TYR A 266 3.71 -5.81 -22.39
N HIS A 267 4.22 -5.38 -21.21
CA HIS A 267 5.65 -5.25 -20.94
C HIS A 267 5.99 -5.60 -19.49
N ILE A 268 7.25 -6.01 -19.21
CA ILE A 268 7.66 -6.44 -17.87
C ILE A 268 7.73 -5.31 -16.83
N THR A 269 7.94 -4.06 -17.24
CA THR A 269 8.11 -2.92 -16.33
C THR A 269 7.31 -1.68 -16.70
N SER A 270 6.88 -1.53 -17.97
CA SER A 270 6.09 -0.39 -18.42
C SER A 270 4.60 -0.72 -18.44
N PRO A 271 3.72 0.15 -17.92
CA PRO A 271 2.28 0.02 -18.15
C PRO A 271 1.95 0.12 -19.65
N ALA A 272 0.80 -0.38 -20.04
CA ALA A 272 0.29 -0.23 -21.41
C ALA A 272 0.00 1.26 -21.72
N GLU A 273 0.43 1.73 -22.90
CA GLU A 273 0.40 3.15 -23.28
C GLU A 273 -1.00 3.74 -23.40
N ASP A 274 -1.99 2.90 -23.66
CA ASP A 274 -3.41 3.28 -23.75
C ASP A 274 -4.11 3.35 -22.40
N GLY A 275 -3.51 2.76 -21.33
CA GLY A 275 -4.07 2.67 -20.00
C GLY A 275 -5.28 1.73 -19.89
N GLU A 276 -5.58 0.93 -20.93
CA GLU A 276 -6.78 0.08 -20.95
C GLU A 276 -6.84 -0.90 -19.78
N GLY A 277 -5.72 -1.60 -19.48
CA GLY A 277 -5.67 -2.58 -18.40
C GLY A 277 -6.03 -1.99 -17.04
N ALA A 278 -5.40 -0.89 -16.67
CA ALA A 278 -5.69 -0.18 -15.42
C ALA A 278 -7.11 0.42 -15.40
N GLY A 279 -7.56 0.98 -16.53
CA GLY A 279 -8.92 1.50 -16.67
C GLY A 279 -9.99 0.42 -16.56
N MET A 280 -9.73 -0.78 -17.07
CA MET A 280 -10.62 -1.94 -16.89
C MET A 280 -10.68 -2.40 -15.44
N ALA A 281 -9.58 -2.35 -14.68
CA ALA A 281 -9.62 -2.65 -13.25
C ALA A 281 -10.56 -1.69 -12.50
N MET A 282 -10.50 -0.39 -12.81
CA MET A 282 -11.44 0.60 -12.26
C MET A 282 -12.89 0.31 -12.66
N LYS A 283 -13.17 -0.01 -13.93
CA LYS A 283 -14.52 -0.36 -14.40
C LYS A 283 -15.07 -1.59 -13.70
N LEU A 284 -14.27 -2.64 -13.53
CA LEU A 284 -14.68 -3.86 -12.81
C LEU A 284 -15.00 -3.58 -11.33
N ALA A 285 -14.24 -2.69 -10.68
CA ALA A 285 -14.51 -2.29 -9.31
C ALA A 285 -15.84 -1.51 -9.21
N MET A 286 -16.13 -0.59 -10.15
CA MET A 286 -17.39 0.14 -10.23
C MET A 286 -18.57 -0.79 -10.51
N GLU A 287 -18.42 -1.70 -11.48
CA GLU A 287 -19.46 -2.68 -11.84
C GLU A 287 -19.84 -3.55 -10.64
N GLU A 288 -18.85 -4.05 -9.89
CA GLU A 288 -19.11 -4.84 -8.70
C GLU A 288 -19.82 -4.05 -7.60
N ALA A 289 -19.43 -2.79 -7.41
CA ALA A 289 -20.06 -1.90 -6.44
C ALA A 289 -21.44 -1.40 -6.90
N GLY A 290 -21.80 -1.56 -8.17
CA GLY A 290 -23.02 -0.99 -8.75
C GLY A 290 -23.01 0.53 -8.85
N VAL A 291 -21.82 1.13 -9.05
CA VAL A 291 -21.58 2.58 -9.02
C VAL A 291 -21.29 3.09 -10.43
N GLN A 292 -21.86 4.26 -10.76
CA GLN A 292 -21.61 4.93 -12.03
C GLN A 292 -20.39 5.87 -11.93
N PRO A 293 -19.70 6.17 -13.04
CA PRO A 293 -18.51 7.04 -13.06
C PRO A 293 -18.70 8.38 -12.36
N GLU A 294 -19.86 9.01 -12.51
CA GLU A 294 -20.20 10.33 -11.96
C GLU A 294 -20.31 10.32 -10.41
N GLN A 295 -20.38 9.15 -9.81
CA GLN A 295 -20.47 9.00 -8.35
C GLN A 295 -19.10 8.88 -7.68
N ILE A 296 -18.00 8.78 -8.45
CA ILE A 296 -16.66 8.68 -7.89
C ILE A 296 -16.18 10.07 -7.48
N ASP A 297 -15.97 10.23 -6.18
CA ASP A 297 -15.55 11.52 -5.60
C ASP A 297 -14.04 11.75 -5.64
N TYR A 298 -13.26 10.69 -5.46
CA TYR A 298 -11.82 10.78 -5.27
C TYR A 298 -11.12 9.49 -5.71
N ILE A 299 -9.94 9.65 -6.31
CA ILE A 299 -9.02 8.56 -6.65
C ILE A 299 -7.66 8.83 -6.00
N ASN A 300 -7.24 7.94 -5.10
CA ASN A 300 -5.85 7.82 -4.69
C ASN A 300 -5.12 7.04 -5.76
N ALA A 301 -4.38 7.74 -6.59
CA ALA A 301 -3.72 7.20 -7.76
C ALA A 301 -2.47 6.40 -7.39
N HIS A 302 -2.08 5.49 -8.26
CA HIS A 302 -0.77 4.89 -8.17
C HIS A 302 0.35 5.94 -8.23
N GLY A 303 0.26 6.89 -9.17
CA GLY A 303 0.98 8.16 -9.18
C GLY A 303 2.41 8.10 -8.67
N THR A 304 3.31 7.41 -9.39
CA THR A 304 4.66 7.10 -8.90
C THR A 304 5.68 8.23 -9.10
N SER A 305 5.32 9.30 -9.78
CA SER A 305 6.29 10.33 -10.22
C SER A 305 7.25 9.83 -11.32
N THR A 306 6.91 8.74 -12.00
CA THR A 306 7.58 8.31 -13.23
C THR A 306 6.82 8.86 -14.45
N HIS A 307 7.57 9.20 -15.52
CA HIS A 307 6.97 9.84 -16.69
C HIS A 307 5.83 9.00 -17.28
N HIS A 308 6.10 7.72 -17.56
CA HIS A 308 5.13 6.84 -18.23
C HIS A 308 3.95 6.46 -17.33
N ASN A 309 4.20 6.11 -16.05
CA ASN A 309 3.11 5.70 -15.19
C ASN A 309 2.05 6.79 -15.05
N ASP A 310 2.48 8.02 -14.72
CA ASP A 310 1.53 9.09 -14.40
C ASP A 310 0.73 9.51 -15.65
N LEU A 311 1.38 9.52 -16.83
CA LEU A 311 0.71 9.77 -18.10
C LEU A 311 -0.30 8.67 -18.44
N PHE A 312 0.08 7.39 -18.30
CA PHE A 312 -0.78 6.28 -18.71
C PHE A 312 -1.90 6.04 -17.69
N GLU A 313 -1.67 6.31 -16.40
CA GLU A 313 -2.74 6.31 -15.40
C GLU A 313 -3.75 7.43 -15.64
N THR A 314 -3.32 8.62 -16.09
CA THR A 314 -4.21 9.68 -16.53
C THR A 314 -5.14 9.21 -17.65
N LYS A 315 -4.59 8.50 -18.65
CA LYS A 315 -5.40 7.89 -19.72
C LYS A 315 -6.34 6.80 -19.19
N ALA A 316 -5.87 5.98 -18.27
CA ALA A 316 -6.66 4.92 -17.64
C ALA A 316 -7.88 5.48 -16.88
N ILE A 317 -7.69 6.55 -16.11
CA ILE A 317 -8.78 7.25 -15.41
C ILE A 317 -9.81 7.80 -16.41
N LYS A 318 -9.35 8.45 -17.48
CA LYS A 318 -10.24 8.93 -18.55
C LYS A 318 -10.97 7.79 -19.26
N PHE A 319 -10.29 6.68 -19.54
CA PHE A 319 -10.91 5.48 -20.11
C PHE A 319 -11.98 4.89 -19.18
N ALA A 320 -11.75 4.89 -17.88
CA ALA A 320 -12.67 4.33 -16.90
C ALA A 320 -13.90 5.20 -16.67
N LEU A 321 -13.69 6.52 -16.51
CA LEU A 321 -14.73 7.46 -16.08
C LEU A 321 -15.36 8.27 -17.21
N GLY A 322 -14.78 8.28 -18.42
CA GLY A 322 -15.27 9.09 -19.52
C GLY A 322 -15.28 10.58 -19.16
N ASP A 323 -16.41 11.26 -19.45
CA ASP A 323 -16.55 12.69 -19.18
C ASP A 323 -16.51 13.03 -17.68
N ALA A 324 -16.88 12.09 -16.80
CA ALA A 324 -16.81 12.28 -15.35
C ALA A 324 -15.38 12.39 -14.79
N ALA A 325 -14.37 12.03 -15.58
CA ALA A 325 -12.96 12.17 -15.19
C ALA A 325 -12.56 13.65 -14.94
N ALA A 326 -13.28 14.62 -15.50
CA ALA A 326 -13.02 16.04 -15.28
C ALA A 326 -13.41 16.52 -13.87
N ASP A 327 -14.34 15.85 -13.22
CA ASP A 327 -14.91 16.27 -11.92
C ASP A 327 -14.28 15.54 -10.74
N VAL A 328 -13.64 14.38 -10.98
CA VAL A 328 -13.00 13.60 -9.93
C VAL A 328 -11.73 14.26 -9.41
N VAL A 329 -11.53 14.24 -8.08
CA VAL A 329 -10.27 14.69 -7.49
C VAL A 329 -9.29 13.53 -7.48
N VAL A 330 -8.08 13.75 -7.96
CA VAL A 330 -6.99 12.75 -7.98
C VAL A 330 -5.83 13.26 -7.13
N ASN A 331 -5.16 12.39 -6.41
CA ASN A 331 -3.87 12.71 -5.79
C ASN A 331 -2.95 11.49 -5.74
N SER A 332 -1.73 11.67 -5.25
CA SER A 332 -0.85 10.56 -4.91
C SER A 332 -0.21 10.75 -3.54
N THR A 333 -0.45 9.79 -2.66
CA THR A 333 0.17 9.73 -1.32
C THR A 333 1.68 9.53 -1.40
N LYS A 334 2.18 8.98 -2.51
CA LYS A 334 3.62 8.79 -2.74
C LYS A 334 4.41 10.10 -2.79
N SER A 335 3.75 11.23 -3.02
CA SER A 335 4.36 12.55 -2.91
C SER A 335 4.88 12.85 -1.50
N MET A 336 4.32 12.22 -0.47
CA MET A 336 4.64 12.44 0.94
C MET A 336 5.52 11.32 1.53
N ILE A 337 5.28 10.07 1.13
CA ILE A 337 5.89 8.90 1.77
C ILE A 337 6.81 8.09 0.83
N GLY A 338 6.97 8.52 -0.43
CA GLY A 338 7.64 7.73 -1.45
C GLY A 338 6.80 6.51 -1.86
N HIS A 339 7.39 5.63 -2.65
CA HIS A 339 6.76 4.41 -3.14
C HIS A 339 7.13 3.22 -2.24
N LEU A 340 6.18 2.74 -1.46
CA LEU A 340 6.38 1.64 -0.50
C LEU A 340 6.27 0.25 -1.16
N LEU A 341 6.36 0.15 -2.49
CA LEU A 341 6.29 -1.10 -3.25
C LEU A 341 5.09 -1.96 -2.84
N GLY A 342 5.31 -3.18 -2.35
CA GLY A 342 4.24 -4.08 -1.94
C GLY A 342 3.38 -3.59 -0.77
N ALA A 343 3.86 -2.64 0.02
CA ALA A 343 3.09 -2.00 1.08
C ALA A 343 2.20 -0.86 0.60
N ALA A 344 2.49 -0.27 -0.59
CA ALA A 344 1.88 0.98 -1.06
C ALA A 344 0.34 0.92 -1.02
N GLY A 345 -0.26 -0.08 -1.66
CA GLY A 345 -1.72 -0.19 -1.72
C GLY A 345 -2.40 -0.36 -0.36
N GLY A 346 -1.73 -1.00 0.61
CA GLY A 346 -2.25 -1.10 1.98
C GLY A 346 -2.31 0.26 2.67
N VAL A 347 -1.22 1.04 2.59
CA VAL A 347 -1.14 2.39 3.19
C VAL A 347 -2.09 3.36 2.48
N GLU A 348 -2.16 3.32 1.15
CA GLU A 348 -3.05 4.16 0.35
C GLU A 348 -4.53 3.84 0.60
N PHE A 349 -4.87 2.58 0.85
CA PHE A 349 -6.23 2.21 1.23
C PHE A 349 -6.60 2.76 2.63
N VAL A 350 -5.67 2.76 3.59
CA VAL A 350 -5.87 3.45 4.89
C VAL A 350 -6.16 4.94 4.67
N VAL A 351 -5.43 5.61 3.76
CA VAL A 351 -5.70 7.02 3.39
C VAL A 351 -7.11 7.18 2.82
N CYS A 352 -7.54 6.30 1.90
CA CYS A 352 -8.89 6.36 1.32
C CYS A 352 -9.99 6.24 2.39
N VAL A 353 -9.83 5.30 3.33
CA VAL A 353 -10.77 5.12 4.44
C VAL A 353 -10.82 6.35 5.35
N LYS A 354 -9.67 6.90 5.74
CA LYS A 354 -9.58 8.12 6.54
C LYS A 354 -10.12 9.34 5.81
N SER A 355 -9.91 9.43 4.50
CA SER A 355 -10.45 10.51 3.67
C SER A 355 -11.99 10.52 3.68
N ILE A 356 -12.64 9.36 3.59
CA ILE A 356 -14.11 9.23 3.70
C ILE A 356 -14.59 9.70 5.08
N GLN A 357 -13.89 9.29 6.15
CA GLN A 357 -14.28 9.64 7.52
C GLN A 357 -14.24 11.15 7.77
N ASP A 358 -13.17 11.80 7.30
CA ASP A 358 -12.89 13.21 7.62
C ASP A 358 -13.35 14.19 6.53
N GLY A 359 -13.81 13.70 5.36
CA GLY A 359 -14.13 14.58 4.23
C GLY A 359 -12.91 15.36 3.72
N PHE A 360 -11.72 14.73 3.78
CA PHE A 360 -10.45 15.40 3.51
C PHE A 360 -9.61 14.63 2.47
N ILE A 361 -9.24 15.30 1.39
CA ILE A 361 -8.33 14.80 0.36
C ILE A 361 -7.02 15.61 0.47
N HIS A 362 -5.91 14.96 0.78
CA HIS A 362 -4.63 15.65 0.87
C HIS A 362 -4.12 16.12 -0.49
N GLN A 363 -3.32 17.16 -0.48
CA GLN A 363 -2.69 17.65 -1.71
C GLN A 363 -1.58 16.70 -2.20
N THR A 364 -1.31 16.72 -3.50
CA THR A 364 -0.11 16.10 -4.09
C THR A 364 1.08 17.01 -3.82
N MET A 365 1.92 16.64 -2.85
CA MET A 365 3.03 17.47 -2.39
C MET A 365 4.13 17.59 -3.44
N GLY A 366 4.81 18.74 -3.47
CA GLY A 366 5.95 19.01 -4.36
C GLY A 366 5.59 19.30 -5.82
N THR A 367 4.43 18.84 -6.31
CA THR A 367 3.95 19.14 -7.66
C THR A 367 3.54 20.59 -7.74
N THR A 368 4.13 21.32 -8.67
CA THR A 368 3.90 22.76 -8.88
C THR A 368 3.52 23.13 -10.31
N ASN A 369 3.95 22.30 -11.27
CA ASN A 369 3.71 22.52 -12.68
C ASN A 369 3.23 21.20 -13.32
N VAL A 370 1.92 21.02 -13.32
CA VAL A 370 1.27 19.81 -13.86
C VAL A 370 1.63 19.64 -15.33
N ASP A 371 2.06 18.44 -15.72
CA ASP A 371 2.33 18.06 -17.09
C ASP A 371 1.06 18.29 -17.94
N PRO A 372 1.12 19.07 -19.05
CA PRO A 372 -0.05 19.32 -19.88
C PRO A 372 -0.74 18.06 -20.42
N GLU A 373 -0.05 16.94 -20.52
CA GLU A 373 -0.63 15.66 -20.91
C GLU A 373 -1.36 14.94 -19.75
N CYS A 374 -1.11 15.39 -18.49
CA CYS A 374 -1.78 14.95 -17.29
C CYS A 374 -2.85 15.99 -16.91
N ASP A 375 -3.98 16.02 -17.61
CA ASP A 375 -4.96 17.11 -17.60
C ASP A 375 -6.20 16.82 -16.71
N LEU A 376 -6.01 16.19 -15.54
CA LEU A 376 -7.03 15.97 -14.53
C LEU A 376 -6.88 16.92 -13.33
N ASN A 377 -7.77 16.81 -12.36
CA ASN A 377 -7.71 17.59 -11.10
C ASN A 377 -6.85 16.87 -10.06
N TYR A 378 -5.56 17.15 -9.99
CA TYR A 378 -4.57 16.45 -9.14
C TYR A 378 -4.42 17.01 -7.72
N ALA A 379 -5.35 17.75 -7.19
CA ALA A 379 -5.27 18.33 -5.84
C ALA A 379 -3.90 19.01 -5.58
N VAL A 380 -3.47 19.90 -6.47
CA VAL A 380 -2.18 20.60 -6.39
C VAL A 380 -2.34 21.90 -5.62
N GLY A 381 -1.36 22.22 -4.75
CA GLY A 381 -1.26 23.50 -4.04
C GLY A 381 -2.09 23.59 -2.76
N ALA A 382 -3.16 22.84 -2.61
CA ALA A 382 -3.97 22.80 -1.40
C ALA A 382 -4.71 21.46 -1.27
N PRO A 383 -5.05 21.03 -0.04
CA PRO A 383 -5.98 19.92 0.17
C PRO A 383 -7.40 20.32 -0.27
N VAL A 384 -8.24 19.32 -0.50
CA VAL A 384 -9.64 19.50 -0.83
C VAL A 384 -10.52 18.97 0.30
N GLU A 385 -11.41 19.80 0.79
CA GLU A 385 -12.41 19.41 1.80
C GLU A 385 -13.78 19.28 1.14
N LYS A 386 -14.33 18.07 1.13
CA LYS A 386 -15.69 17.77 0.63
C LYS A 386 -16.18 16.46 1.23
N GLU A 387 -17.49 16.30 1.32
CA GLU A 387 -18.07 15.00 1.65
C GLU A 387 -17.72 13.97 0.57
N LEU A 388 -17.33 12.78 1.00
CA LEU A 388 -16.90 11.68 0.13
C LEU A 388 -17.81 10.47 0.34
N HIS A 389 -18.35 9.94 -0.74
CA HIS A 389 -19.20 8.75 -0.72
C HIS A 389 -18.52 7.55 -1.36
N TYR A 390 -17.81 7.74 -2.47
CA TYR A 390 -17.13 6.68 -3.22
C TYR A 390 -15.69 7.08 -3.55
N VAL A 391 -14.76 6.27 -3.11
CA VAL A 391 -13.32 6.53 -3.26
C VAL A 391 -12.64 5.30 -3.86
N MET A 392 -11.72 5.52 -4.79
CA MET A 392 -10.90 4.46 -5.37
C MET A 392 -9.45 4.55 -4.92
N SER A 393 -8.81 3.41 -4.77
CA SER A 393 -7.36 3.26 -4.62
C SER A 393 -6.82 2.41 -5.76
N ASN A 394 -5.89 2.94 -6.55
CA ASN A 394 -5.29 2.27 -7.69
C ASN A 394 -3.87 1.81 -7.39
N SER A 395 -3.52 0.62 -7.85
CA SER A 395 -2.14 0.15 -7.85
C SER A 395 -1.79 -0.50 -9.18
N LEU A 396 -0.66 -0.08 -9.74
CA LEU A 396 -0.08 -0.63 -10.96
C LEU A 396 1.28 -1.25 -10.61
N GLY A 397 1.51 -2.51 -10.99
CA GLY A 397 2.73 -3.23 -10.63
C GLY A 397 3.52 -3.69 -11.85
N PHE A 398 4.84 -3.80 -11.70
CA PHE A 398 5.67 -4.46 -12.69
C PHE A 398 5.11 -5.84 -13.04
N GLY A 399 5.16 -6.22 -14.33
CA GLY A 399 4.47 -7.38 -14.87
C GLY A 399 3.08 -7.05 -15.43
N GLY A 400 2.68 -5.77 -15.39
CA GLY A 400 1.37 -5.30 -15.87
C GLY A 400 0.23 -5.67 -14.92
N HIS A 401 0.50 -5.78 -13.62
CA HIS A 401 -0.51 -6.06 -12.61
C HIS A 401 -1.27 -4.79 -12.24
N ASN A 402 -2.58 -4.76 -12.47
CA ASN A 402 -3.44 -3.64 -12.13
C ASN A 402 -4.48 -4.08 -11.10
N ALA A 403 -4.68 -3.27 -10.07
CA ALA A 403 -5.69 -3.49 -9.05
C ALA A 403 -6.33 -2.18 -8.61
N THR A 404 -7.66 -2.20 -8.47
CA THR A 404 -8.44 -1.08 -7.94
C THR A 404 -9.35 -1.59 -6.83
N LEU A 405 -9.31 -0.92 -5.68
CA LEU A 405 -10.28 -1.07 -4.60
C LEU A 405 -11.24 0.12 -4.62
N LEU A 406 -12.54 -0.15 -4.51
CA LEU A 406 -13.56 0.86 -4.36
C LEU A 406 -14.17 0.75 -2.98
N VAL A 407 -13.96 1.78 -2.17
CA VAL A 407 -14.49 1.90 -0.83
C VAL A 407 -15.57 2.98 -0.80
N LYS A 408 -16.65 2.76 -0.05
CA LYS A 408 -17.73 3.71 0.10
C LYS A 408 -17.99 4.06 1.55
N LYS A 409 -18.60 5.23 1.78
CA LYS A 409 -19.14 5.63 3.07
C LYS A 409 -20.11 4.57 3.57
N TYR A 410 -19.92 4.14 4.82
CA TYR A 410 -20.87 3.23 5.43
C TYR A 410 -22.14 3.98 5.85
N GLU A 411 -23.26 3.43 5.45
CA GLU A 411 -24.62 3.86 5.85
C GLU A 411 -25.35 2.65 6.44
N GLU A 412 -26.00 2.84 7.60
CA GLU A 412 -26.74 1.78 8.32
C GLU A 412 -27.90 1.17 7.53
#